data_0439d21646c8f923928acc2f9d953d52
#
_entry.id   0439d21646c8f923928acc2f9d953d52
#
_cell.length_a   1.000
_cell.length_b   1.000
_cell.length_c   1.000
_cell.angle_alpha   90.00
_cell.angle_beta   90.00
_cell.angle_gamma   90.00
#
_symmetry.space_group_name_H-M   'P 1'
#
loop_
_entity.id
_entity.type
_entity.pdbx_description
1 polymer ?
#
loop_
_entity_poly.entity_id
_entity_poly.type
_entity_poly.pdbx_seq_one_letter_code
_entity_poly.pdbx_strand_id
1 'polypeptide(L)'
;MPGETDPVAKPARQPSGAGSDIDDIARGWVLPSEDDVSAVWASAEIVLDTNVLLNLYRYSAKARDELLSLLTHIGSRLWLPHQVAHEFFRNRMAVRVLDQTAEEKLTAAVDAAAEILLKQVDKMNADLSRRNEPPPHEARIREALENLRGELVAVEKKRAGDLGSHHDDEVLRAFRRLFGQRVGREPTPDDRTELYAEGKKRYER
;
A
#
# COMPACT_ATOMS: atom_id res chain seq x y z
N MET A 1 4.54 88.81 -6.39
CA MET A 1 5.13 87.59 -5.87
C MET A 1 4.56 86.44 -6.67
N PRO A 2 5.30 85.83 -7.63
CA PRO A 2 4.82 84.72 -8.41
C PRO A 2 4.97 83.40 -7.65
N GLY A 3 3.94 82.61 -7.73
CA GLY A 3 3.86 81.31 -7.08
C GLY A 3 4.79 80.28 -7.70
N GLU A 4 5.38 79.54 -6.80
CA GLU A 4 6.27 78.40 -7.02
C GLU A 4 5.43 77.23 -7.54
N THR A 5 5.68 76.77 -8.77
CA THR A 5 5.06 75.58 -9.33
C THR A 5 5.88 74.37 -8.92
N ASP A 6 5.29 73.51 -8.09
CA ASP A 6 5.84 72.20 -7.74
C ASP A 6 6.12 71.36 -9.00
N PRO A 7 7.27 70.61 -9.05
CA PRO A 7 7.54 69.77 -10.19
C PRO A 7 6.63 68.53 -10.15
N VAL A 8 5.86 68.37 -11.22
CA VAL A 8 5.06 67.16 -11.48
C VAL A 8 5.94 65.92 -11.41
N ALA A 9 5.65 65.06 -10.42
CA ALA A 9 6.29 63.77 -10.26
C ALA A 9 6.09 62.91 -11.52
N LYS A 10 7.19 62.48 -12.13
CA LYS A 10 7.16 61.52 -13.25
C LYS A 10 6.47 60.23 -12.78
N PRO A 11 5.50 59.69 -13.56
CA PRO A 11 4.92 58.40 -13.24
C PRO A 11 6.02 57.31 -13.27
N ALA A 12 6.05 56.51 -12.22
CA ALA A 12 6.94 55.35 -12.13
C ALA A 12 6.74 54.46 -13.35
N ARG A 13 7.84 54.14 -14.04
CA ARG A 13 7.85 53.16 -15.14
C ARG A 13 7.31 51.84 -14.60
N GLN A 14 6.14 51.44 -15.05
CA GLN A 14 5.68 50.07 -14.92
C GLN A 14 6.64 49.18 -15.70
N PRO A 15 7.15 48.10 -15.14
CA PRO A 15 7.96 47.11 -15.86
C PRO A 15 7.09 46.49 -16.95
N SER A 16 7.46 46.74 -18.22
CA SER A 16 6.87 46.08 -19.39
C SER A 16 7.44 44.68 -19.52
N GLY A 17 6.80 43.76 -18.85
CA GLY A 17 7.02 42.32 -18.96
C GLY A 17 5.89 41.68 -18.17
N ALA A 18 5.19 40.71 -18.74
CA ALA A 18 4.26 39.89 -17.98
C ALA A 18 5.06 39.18 -16.86
N GLY A 19 5.15 39.84 -15.72
CA GLY A 19 5.76 39.24 -14.51
C GLY A 19 4.92 38.08 -14.10
N SER A 20 5.59 36.95 -13.77
CA SER A 20 4.92 35.84 -13.13
C SER A 20 4.38 36.31 -11.77
N ASP A 21 3.14 35.98 -11.45
CA ASP A 21 2.58 36.23 -10.14
C ASP A 21 3.41 35.49 -9.09
N ILE A 22 3.65 36.13 -7.95
CA ILE A 22 4.37 35.49 -6.84
C ILE A 22 3.67 34.19 -6.39
N ASP A 23 2.35 34.16 -6.49
CA ASP A 23 1.55 32.99 -6.17
C ASP A 23 1.76 31.84 -7.17
N ASP A 24 2.03 32.11 -8.45
CA ASP A 24 2.40 31.09 -9.44
C ASP A 24 3.79 30.52 -9.16
N ILE A 25 4.72 31.34 -8.69
CA ILE A 25 6.06 30.89 -8.28
C ILE A 25 5.97 30.09 -6.98
N ALA A 26 5.17 30.54 -6.03
CA ALA A 26 5.01 29.93 -4.72
C ALA A 26 4.25 28.59 -4.77
N ARG A 27 3.45 28.33 -5.80
CA ARG A 27 2.54 27.16 -5.90
C ARG A 27 3.21 25.80 -5.68
N GLY A 28 4.50 25.67 -5.95
CA GLY A 28 5.27 24.45 -5.68
C GLY A 28 5.94 24.39 -4.29
N TRP A 29 5.87 25.48 -3.50
CA TRP A 29 6.62 25.64 -2.24
C TRP A 29 5.72 25.88 -1.03
N VAL A 30 4.50 26.29 -1.26
CA VAL A 30 3.50 26.57 -0.21
C VAL A 30 2.47 25.45 -0.20
N LEU A 31 2.05 25.04 0.99
CA LEU A 31 0.97 24.07 1.12
C LEU A 31 -0.32 24.63 0.53
N PRO A 32 -1.09 23.82 -0.22
CA PRO A 32 -2.37 24.26 -0.75
C PRO A 32 -3.32 24.69 0.37
N SER A 33 -4.21 25.65 0.08
CA SER A 33 -5.25 26.07 1.02
C SER A 33 -6.25 24.93 1.28
N GLU A 34 -7.00 25.00 2.39
CA GLU A 34 -8.07 24.03 2.68
C GLU A 34 -9.13 23.99 1.57
N ASP A 35 -9.42 25.14 0.95
CA ASP A 35 -10.36 25.23 -0.17
C ASP A 35 -9.82 24.52 -1.41
N ASP A 36 -8.52 24.68 -1.73
CA ASP A 36 -7.88 23.96 -2.85
C ASP A 36 -7.89 22.45 -2.62
N VAL A 37 -7.57 22.03 -1.41
CA VAL A 37 -7.61 20.60 -1.03
C VAL A 37 -9.03 20.06 -1.17
N SER A 38 -10.01 20.78 -0.67
CA SER A 38 -11.44 20.41 -0.76
C SER A 38 -11.91 20.32 -2.21
N ALA A 39 -11.52 21.28 -3.06
CA ALA A 39 -11.85 21.30 -4.49
C ALA A 39 -11.23 20.09 -5.22
N VAL A 40 -9.96 19.77 -4.93
CA VAL A 40 -9.29 18.58 -5.49
C VAL A 40 -10.01 17.31 -5.06
N TRP A 41 -10.29 17.14 -3.75
CA TRP A 41 -10.99 15.97 -3.25
C TRP A 41 -12.42 15.83 -3.81
N ALA A 42 -13.06 16.91 -4.17
CA ALA A 42 -14.41 16.87 -4.76
C ALA A 42 -14.43 16.38 -6.21
N SER A 43 -13.40 16.67 -7.00
CA SER A 43 -13.45 16.52 -8.47
C SER A 43 -12.31 15.73 -9.10
N ALA A 44 -11.18 15.55 -8.42
CA ALA A 44 -10.01 14.90 -9.01
C ALA A 44 -10.24 13.42 -9.30
N GLU A 45 -9.68 12.96 -10.41
CA GLU A 45 -9.51 11.54 -10.67
C GLU A 45 -8.47 10.94 -9.72
N ILE A 46 -8.74 9.74 -9.21
CA ILE A 46 -7.89 9.05 -8.27
C ILE A 46 -7.27 7.84 -8.97
N VAL A 47 -5.95 7.85 -8.99
CA VAL A 47 -5.14 6.77 -9.55
C VAL A 47 -4.43 6.06 -8.40
N LEU A 48 -4.54 4.75 -8.36
CA LEU A 48 -3.87 3.93 -7.35
C LEU A 48 -2.57 3.36 -7.93
N ASP A 49 -1.54 3.30 -7.10
CA ASP A 49 -0.33 2.56 -7.44
C ASP A 49 -0.56 1.05 -7.38
N THR A 50 0.21 0.31 -8.16
CA THR A 50 0.18 -1.16 -8.22
C THR A 50 0.34 -1.78 -6.83
N ASN A 51 1.22 -1.21 -5.98
CA ASN A 51 1.45 -1.72 -4.63
C ASN A 51 0.22 -1.61 -3.72
N VAL A 52 -0.58 -0.55 -3.85
CA VAL A 52 -1.84 -0.40 -3.11
C VAL A 52 -2.81 -1.52 -3.47
N LEU A 53 -2.91 -1.85 -4.76
CA LEU A 53 -3.78 -2.91 -5.26
C LEU A 53 -3.28 -4.31 -4.87
N LEU A 54 -1.97 -4.55 -4.92
CA LEU A 54 -1.36 -5.82 -4.51
C LEU A 54 -1.46 -6.05 -3.00
N ASN A 55 -1.45 -4.99 -2.20
CA ASN A 55 -1.63 -5.09 -0.74
C ASN A 55 -3.01 -5.60 -0.34
N LEU A 56 -4.02 -5.56 -1.23
CA LEU A 56 -5.32 -6.20 -0.96
C LEU A 56 -5.18 -7.71 -0.68
N TYR A 57 -4.15 -8.36 -1.21
CA TYR A 57 -3.83 -9.76 -0.90
C TYR A 57 -3.17 -9.93 0.47
N ARG A 58 -2.50 -8.91 1.00
CA ARG A 58 -1.74 -8.93 2.25
C ARG A 58 -2.53 -8.46 3.46
N TYR A 59 -3.55 -7.64 3.25
CA TYR A 59 -4.39 -7.12 4.33
C TYR A 59 -5.26 -8.20 4.95
N SER A 60 -5.58 -8.03 6.24
CA SER A 60 -6.63 -8.81 6.89
C SER A 60 -7.96 -8.61 6.15
N ALA A 61 -8.89 -9.57 6.25
CA ALA A 61 -10.21 -9.45 5.63
C ALA A 61 -10.88 -8.11 5.98
N LYS A 62 -10.86 -7.74 7.26
CA LYS A 62 -11.44 -6.47 7.73
C LYS A 62 -10.83 -5.24 7.05
N ALA A 63 -9.49 -5.11 7.05
CA ALA A 63 -8.81 -3.96 6.45
C ALA A 63 -9.01 -3.92 4.92
N ARG A 64 -9.04 -5.09 4.27
CA ARG A 64 -9.34 -5.21 2.85
C ARG A 64 -10.76 -4.72 2.54
N ASP A 65 -11.75 -5.15 3.32
CA ASP A 65 -13.15 -4.80 3.11
C ASP A 65 -13.39 -3.30 3.35
N GLU A 66 -12.75 -2.72 4.36
CA GLU A 66 -12.76 -1.27 4.63
C GLU A 66 -12.19 -0.48 3.43
N LEU A 67 -11.02 -0.89 2.91
CA LEU A 67 -10.43 -0.24 1.74
C LEU A 67 -11.31 -0.41 0.50
N LEU A 68 -11.83 -1.60 0.24
CA LEU A 68 -12.72 -1.86 -0.90
C LEU A 68 -14.02 -1.05 -0.80
N SER A 69 -14.56 -0.88 0.40
CA SER A 69 -15.72 -0.02 0.65
C SER A 69 -15.42 1.44 0.34
N LEU A 70 -14.27 1.96 0.81
CA LEU A 70 -13.80 3.31 0.49
C LEU A 70 -13.64 3.51 -1.02
N LEU A 71 -12.95 2.58 -1.70
CA LEU A 71 -12.76 2.64 -3.14
C LEU A 71 -14.07 2.58 -3.92
N THR A 72 -15.04 1.81 -3.42
CA THR A 72 -16.39 1.76 -4.01
C THR A 72 -17.12 3.09 -3.85
N HIS A 73 -16.95 3.76 -2.70
CA HIS A 73 -17.53 5.09 -2.46
C HIS A 73 -16.92 6.17 -3.39
N ILE A 74 -15.62 6.12 -3.62
CA ILE A 74 -14.93 6.98 -4.60
C ILE A 74 -15.48 6.73 -6.02
N GLY A 75 -15.75 5.49 -6.34
CA GLY A 75 -16.53 5.03 -7.49
C GLY A 75 -16.06 5.55 -8.85
N SER A 76 -16.81 6.47 -9.44
CA SER A 76 -16.57 6.97 -10.81
C SER A 76 -15.27 7.77 -10.99
N ARG A 77 -14.67 8.23 -9.91
CA ARG A 77 -13.40 8.98 -9.94
C ARG A 77 -12.16 8.09 -9.94
N LEU A 78 -12.33 6.78 -9.76
CA LEU A 78 -11.22 5.84 -9.89
C LEU A 78 -10.89 5.63 -11.36
N TRP A 79 -9.63 5.77 -11.71
CA TRP A 79 -9.09 5.43 -13.02
C TRP A 79 -7.84 4.57 -12.88
N LEU A 80 -7.70 3.60 -13.77
CA LEU A 80 -6.60 2.64 -13.73
C LEU A 80 -5.72 2.79 -14.96
N PRO A 81 -4.47 3.27 -14.84
CA PRO A 81 -3.51 3.26 -15.92
C PRO A 81 -3.29 1.85 -16.46
N HIS A 82 -3.14 1.70 -17.78
CA HIS A 82 -2.83 0.40 -18.40
C HIS A 82 -1.61 -0.27 -17.77
N GLN A 83 -0.55 0.51 -17.49
CA GLN A 83 0.67 0.03 -16.86
C GLN A 83 0.39 -0.60 -15.49
N VAL A 84 -0.39 0.07 -14.64
CA VAL A 84 -0.76 -0.43 -13.30
C VAL A 84 -1.58 -1.72 -13.41
N ALA A 85 -2.55 -1.77 -14.34
CA ALA A 85 -3.32 -2.98 -14.58
C ALA A 85 -2.42 -4.14 -15.00
N HIS A 86 -1.52 -3.92 -15.94
CA HIS A 86 -0.58 -4.93 -16.43
C HIS A 86 0.35 -5.43 -15.32
N GLU A 87 0.92 -4.54 -14.52
CA GLU A 87 1.77 -4.89 -13.38
C GLU A 87 1.00 -5.66 -12.30
N PHE A 88 -0.23 -5.26 -12.00
CA PHE A 88 -1.09 -5.99 -11.07
C PHE A 88 -1.30 -7.43 -11.53
N PHE A 89 -1.73 -7.65 -12.78
CA PHE A 89 -1.95 -8.99 -13.30
C PHE A 89 -0.67 -9.85 -13.33
N ARG A 90 0.46 -9.26 -13.65
CA ARG A 90 1.75 -9.94 -13.67
C ARG A 90 2.21 -10.38 -12.29
N ASN A 91 2.00 -9.54 -11.29
CA ASN A 91 2.61 -9.72 -9.96
C ASN A 91 1.65 -10.36 -8.93
N ARG A 92 0.32 -10.31 -9.14
CA ARG A 92 -0.67 -10.76 -8.15
C ARG A 92 -0.45 -12.20 -7.67
N MET A 93 -0.10 -13.12 -8.58
CA MET A 93 0.10 -14.52 -8.23
C MET A 93 1.36 -14.70 -7.36
N ALA A 94 2.44 -14.00 -7.70
CA ALA A 94 3.67 -14.04 -6.89
C ALA A 94 3.44 -13.49 -5.48
N VAL A 95 2.71 -12.38 -5.34
CA VAL A 95 2.37 -11.80 -4.04
C VAL A 95 1.54 -12.79 -3.19
N ARG A 96 0.56 -13.43 -3.79
CA ARG A 96 -0.28 -14.41 -3.12
C ARG A 96 0.51 -15.63 -2.62
N VAL A 97 1.42 -16.16 -3.45
CA VAL A 97 2.28 -17.29 -3.09
C VAL A 97 3.29 -16.92 -2.01
N LEU A 98 3.92 -15.73 -2.12
CA LEU A 98 4.89 -15.27 -1.13
C LEU A 98 4.26 -15.11 0.27
N ASP A 99 3.03 -14.65 0.32
CA ASP A 99 2.31 -14.50 1.58
C ASP A 99 2.03 -15.85 2.24
N GLN A 100 1.54 -16.84 1.48
CA GLN A 100 1.37 -18.21 1.95
C GLN A 100 2.71 -18.83 2.43
N THR A 101 3.78 -18.66 1.67
CA THR A 101 5.11 -19.17 2.04
C THR A 101 5.65 -18.53 3.31
N ALA A 102 5.33 -17.27 3.59
CA ALA A 102 5.74 -16.59 4.83
C ALA A 102 5.05 -17.22 6.07
N GLU A 103 3.77 -17.56 5.95
CA GLU A 103 3.00 -18.24 7.00
C GLU A 103 3.53 -19.66 7.25
N GLU A 104 3.74 -20.45 6.20
CA GLU A 104 4.36 -21.78 6.30
C GLU A 104 5.73 -21.74 6.97
N LYS A 105 6.57 -20.75 6.66
CA LYS A 105 7.86 -20.55 7.32
C LYS A 105 7.73 -20.20 8.79
N LEU A 106 6.73 -19.41 9.17
CA LEU A 106 6.47 -19.08 10.57
C LEU A 106 6.07 -20.34 11.35
N THR A 107 5.14 -21.12 10.83
CA THR A 107 4.70 -22.38 11.45
C THR A 107 5.88 -23.35 11.60
N ALA A 108 6.70 -23.52 10.56
CA ALA A 108 7.90 -24.35 10.61
C ALA A 108 8.94 -23.85 11.63
N ALA A 109 9.11 -22.53 11.78
CA ALA A 109 10.01 -21.95 12.77
C ALA A 109 9.51 -22.18 14.20
N VAL A 110 8.20 -22.10 14.44
CA VAL A 110 7.58 -22.41 15.73
C VAL A 110 7.74 -23.89 16.07
N ASP A 111 7.50 -24.79 15.10
CA ASP A 111 7.68 -26.23 15.29
C ASP A 111 9.14 -26.58 15.65
N ALA A 112 10.12 -25.98 14.96
CA ALA A 112 11.54 -26.18 15.28
C ALA A 112 11.92 -25.64 16.67
N ALA A 113 11.41 -24.48 17.06
CA ALA A 113 11.63 -23.92 18.39
C ALA A 113 10.98 -24.80 19.48
N ALA A 114 9.78 -25.32 19.23
CA ALA A 114 9.07 -26.22 20.12
C ALA A 114 9.87 -27.51 20.35
N GLU A 115 10.44 -28.11 19.31
CA GLU A 115 11.30 -29.29 19.45
C GLU A 115 12.52 -29.05 20.33
N ILE A 116 13.18 -27.89 20.15
CA ILE A 116 14.34 -27.52 20.97
C ILE A 116 13.92 -27.37 22.43
N LEU A 117 12.82 -26.71 22.71
CA LEU A 117 12.30 -26.49 24.05
C LEU A 117 11.95 -27.83 24.71
N LEU A 118 11.24 -28.71 24.02
CA LEU A 118 10.85 -30.02 24.54
C LEU A 118 12.08 -30.89 24.87
N LYS A 119 13.11 -30.89 24.03
CA LYS A 119 14.38 -31.61 24.33
C LYS A 119 15.06 -31.09 25.61
N GLN A 120 14.98 -29.78 25.89
CA GLN A 120 15.50 -29.22 27.14
C GLN A 120 14.66 -29.63 28.36
N VAL A 121 13.33 -29.66 28.20
CA VAL A 121 12.40 -30.14 29.25
C VAL A 121 12.66 -31.62 29.55
N ASP A 122 12.80 -32.48 28.54
CA ASP A 122 13.09 -33.90 28.70
C ASP A 122 14.42 -34.13 29.43
N LYS A 123 15.46 -33.33 29.08
CA LYS A 123 16.75 -33.39 29.76
C LYS A 123 16.63 -32.99 31.23
N MET A 124 15.92 -31.91 31.52
CA MET A 124 15.68 -31.45 32.89
C MET A 124 14.90 -32.49 33.70
N ASN A 125 13.85 -33.06 33.11
CA ASN A 125 13.05 -34.12 33.76
C ASN A 125 13.88 -35.36 34.08
N ALA A 126 14.81 -35.77 33.19
CA ALA A 126 15.73 -36.88 33.45
C ALA A 126 16.66 -36.58 34.63
N ASP A 127 17.14 -35.35 34.78
CA ASP A 127 17.98 -34.93 35.90
C ASP A 127 17.20 -34.84 37.22
N LEU A 128 15.95 -34.34 37.20
CA LEU A 128 15.06 -34.29 38.37
C LEU A 128 14.64 -35.70 38.84
N SER A 129 14.33 -36.59 37.90
CA SER A 129 14.01 -37.99 38.20
C SER A 129 15.17 -38.72 38.92
N ARG A 130 16.43 -38.42 38.59
CA ARG A 130 17.60 -38.94 39.30
C ARG A 130 17.69 -38.42 40.74
N ARG A 131 17.10 -37.26 41.04
CA ARG A 131 17.05 -36.65 42.37
C ARG A 131 15.78 -36.99 43.14
N ASN A 132 14.89 -37.84 42.55
CA ASN A 132 13.59 -38.17 43.09
C ASN A 132 12.66 -36.95 43.28
N GLU A 133 12.81 -35.92 42.41
CA GLU A 133 12.00 -34.72 42.40
C GLU A 133 10.90 -34.85 41.32
N PRO A 134 9.70 -34.32 41.53
CA PRO A 134 8.63 -34.38 40.53
C PRO A 134 8.97 -33.54 39.32
N PRO A 135 8.65 -34.00 38.09
CA PRO A 135 8.89 -33.22 36.86
C PRO A 135 8.05 -31.94 36.83
N PRO A 136 8.68 -30.77 36.61
CA PRO A 136 7.95 -29.52 36.58
C PRO A 136 7.22 -29.32 35.26
N HIS A 137 5.92 -29.30 35.32
CA HIS A 137 5.03 -28.66 34.32
C HIS A 137 5.16 -29.12 32.85
N GLU A 138 5.80 -30.26 32.56
CA GLU A 138 6.00 -30.75 31.17
C GLU A 138 4.68 -30.81 30.39
N ALA A 139 3.63 -31.38 30.99
CA ALA A 139 2.33 -31.49 30.37
C ALA A 139 1.74 -30.11 30.00
N ARG A 140 1.95 -29.11 30.86
CA ARG A 140 1.48 -27.72 30.59
C ARG A 140 2.26 -27.06 29.47
N ILE A 141 3.54 -27.34 29.35
CA ILE A 141 4.39 -26.81 28.27
C ILE A 141 3.97 -27.43 26.93
N ARG A 142 3.75 -28.75 26.88
CA ARG A 142 3.27 -29.45 25.70
C ARG A 142 1.91 -28.93 25.26
N GLU A 143 0.97 -28.80 26.18
CA GLU A 143 -0.37 -28.25 25.92
C GLU A 143 -0.31 -26.80 25.38
N ALA A 144 0.53 -25.95 25.96
CA ALA A 144 0.69 -24.59 25.49
C ALA A 144 1.27 -24.51 24.06
N LEU A 145 2.23 -25.38 23.73
CA LEU A 145 2.81 -25.47 22.38
C LEU A 145 1.80 -26.00 21.35
N GLU A 146 1.00 -27.01 21.71
CA GLU A 146 -0.05 -27.53 20.84
C GLU A 146 -1.15 -26.49 20.60
N ASN A 147 -1.56 -25.75 21.62
CA ASN A 147 -2.52 -24.66 21.49
C ASN A 147 -2.00 -23.56 20.56
N LEU A 148 -0.75 -23.12 20.75
CA LEU A 148 -0.13 -22.12 19.88
C LEU A 148 -0.09 -22.59 18.41
N ARG A 149 0.30 -23.85 18.19
CA ARG A 149 0.29 -24.44 16.84
C ARG A 149 -1.11 -24.47 16.24
N GLY A 150 -2.09 -24.88 17.03
CA GLY A 150 -3.50 -24.90 16.63
C GLY A 150 -4.01 -23.50 16.20
N GLU A 151 -3.65 -22.47 16.97
CA GLU A 151 -3.98 -21.09 16.65
C GLU A 151 -3.33 -20.63 15.34
N LEU A 152 -2.05 -20.93 15.11
CA LEU A 152 -1.36 -20.57 13.85
C LEU A 152 -2.02 -21.24 12.64
N VAL A 153 -2.29 -22.55 12.71
CA VAL A 153 -2.97 -23.29 11.64
C VAL A 153 -4.39 -22.75 11.40
N ALA A 154 -5.10 -22.32 12.45
CA ALA A 154 -6.42 -21.73 12.31
C ALA A 154 -6.38 -20.36 11.61
N VAL A 155 -5.36 -19.53 11.89
CA VAL A 155 -5.13 -18.25 11.22
C VAL A 155 -4.82 -18.47 9.74
N GLU A 156 -3.92 -19.39 9.41
CA GLU A 156 -3.60 -19.75 8.02
C GLU A 156 -4.84 -20.20 7.23
N LYS A 157 -5.61 -21.12 7.81
CA LYS A 157 -6.86 -21.61 7.19
C LYS A 157 -7.88 -20.51 6.94
N LYS A 158 -8.06 -19.64 7.94
CA LYS A 158 -8.99 -18.52 7.84
C LYS A 158 -8.56 -17.59 6.71
N ARG A 159 -7.29 -17.22 6.65
CA ARG A 159 -6.76 -16.32 5.64
C ARG A 159 -6.83 -16.90 4.23
N ALA A 160 -6.48 -18.17 4.08
CA ALA A 160 -6.67 -18.89 2.81
C ALA A 160 -8.14 -18.91 2.37
N GLY A 161 -9.09 -19.09 3.29
CA GLY A 161 -10.52 -19.01 3.05
C GLY A 161 -10.97 -17.61 2.62
N ASP A 162 -10.47 -16.56 3.30
CA ASP A 162 -10.80 -15.16 3.04
C ASP A 162 -10.31 -14.67 1.65
N LEU A 163 -9.28 -15.26 1.09
CA LEU A 163 -8.77 -14.93 -0.25
C LEU A 163 -9.43 -15.77 -1.36
N GLY A 164 -10.12 -16.84 -1.00
CA GLY A 164 -10.72 -17.77 -1.94
C GLY A 164 -9.70 -18.65 -2.67
N SER A 165 -10.16 -19.46 -3.61
CA SER A 165 -9.31 -20.29 -4.45
C SER A 165 -8.63 -19.49 -5.57
N HIS A 166 -7.68 -20.09 -6.30
CA HIS A 166 -7.09 -19.46 -7.47
C HIS A 166 -8.11 -19.15 -8.59
N HIS A 167 -9.18 -19.95 -8.65
CA HIS A 167 -10.25 -19.77 -9.62
C HIS A 167 -11.33 -18.81 -9.12
N ASP A 168 -11.48 -18.66 -7.80
CA ASP A 168 -12.47 -17.81 -7.13
C ASP A 168 -11.76 -16.76 -6.27
N ASP A 169 -11.01 -15.89 -6.92
CA ASP A 169 -10.19 -14.84 -6.31
C ASP A 169 -11.07 -13.61 -6.00
N GLU A 170 -11.33 -13.39 -4.73
CA GLU A 170 -12.21 -12.31 -4.27
C GLU A 170 -11.62 -10.93 -4.56
N VAL A 171 -10.30 -10.76 -4.41
CA VAL A 171 -9.60 -9.50 -4.75
C VAL A 171 -9.73 -9.21 -6.23
N LEU A 172 -9.58 -10.22 -7.09
CA LEU A 172 -9.75 -10.06 -8.53
C LEU A 172 -11.19 -9.71 -8.91
N ARG A 173 -12.18 -10.29 -8.24
CA ARG A 173 -13.60 -9.93 -8.44
C ARG A 173 -13.86 -8.48 -8.05
N ALA A 174 -13.35 -8.06 -6.90
CA ALA A 174 -13.45 -6.67 -6.43
C ALA A 174 -12.75 -5.70 -7.40
N PHE A 175 -11.54 -6.03 -7.84
CA PHE A 175 -10.78 -5.27 -8.83
C PHE A 175 -11.59 -5.04 -10.12
N ARG A 176 -12.19 -6.10 -10.67
CA ARG A 176 -13.04 -6.01 -11.87
C ARG A 176 -14.27 -5.13 -11.66
N ARG A 177 -14.90 -5.20 -10.49
CA ARG A 177 -16.05 -4.34 -10.16
C ARG A 177 -15.66 -2.87 -10.03
N LEU A 178 -14.53 -2.59 -9.38
CA LEU A 178 -14.06 -1.24 -9.14
C LEU A 178 -13.68 -0.50 -10.42
N PHE A 179 -12.92 -1.17 -11.26
CA PHE A 179 -12.37 -0.51 -12.44
C PHE A 179 -13.19 -0.72 -13.71
N GLY A 180 -13.81 -1.89 -13.91
CA GLY A 180 -14.68 -2.14 -15.05
C GLY A 180 -14.04 -1.74 -16.39
N GLN A 181 -14.62 -0.70 -17.04
CA GLN A 181 -14.12 -0.13 -18.29
C GLN A 181 -13.27 1.13 -18.09
N ARG A 182 -12.95 1.50 -16.85
CA ARG A 182 -12.16 2.68 -16.49
C ARG A 182 -10.67 2.38 -16.46
N VAL A 183 -10.20 1.70 -17.48
CA VAL A 183 -8.81 1.32 -17.69
C VAL A 183 -8.26 2.10 -18.87
N GLY A 184 -7.08 2.71 -18.69
CA GLY A 184 -6.37 3.40 -19.76
C GLY A 184 -6.03 2.47 -20.91
N ARG A 185 -6.02 3.01 -22.13
CA ARG A 185 -5.58 2.26 -23.31
C ARG A 185 -4.10 1.89 -23.21
N GLU A 186 -3.69 0.83 -23.87
CA GLU A 186 -2.27 0.53 -24.03
C GLU A 186 -1.58 1.66 -24.81
N PRO A 187 -0.44 2.20 -24.30
CA PRO A 187 0.34 3.19 -25.03
C PRO A 187 0.87 2.62 -26.35
N THR A 188 0.64 3.35 -27.43
CA THR A 188 1.24 3.02 -28.73
C THR A 188 2.76 3.21 -28.71
N PRO A 189 3.51 2.68 -29.68
CA PRO A 189 4.93 2.96 -29.82
C PRO A 189 5.27 4.47 -29.90
N ASP A 190 4.40 5.23 -30.58
CA ASP A 190 4.56 6.69 -30.71
C ASP A 190 4.31 7.40 -29.38
N ASP A 191 3.26 7.03 -28.64
CA ASP A 191 3.02 7.55 -27.27
C ASP A 191 4.24 7.29 -26.37
N ARG A 192 4.82 6.09 -26.44
CA ARG A 192 6.01 5.74 -25.63
C ARG A 192 7.21 6.60 -25.97
N THR A 193 7.45 6.84 -27.28
CA THR A 193 8.55 7.67 -27.74
C THR A 193 8.38 9.11 -27.23
N GLU A 194 7.18 9.67 -27.29
CA GLU A 194 6.88 11.01 -26.80
C GLU A 194 7.06 11.09 -25.28
N LEU A 195 6.52 10.13 -24.52
CA LEU A 195 6.67 10.06 -23.07
C LEU A 195 8.14 9.97 -22.63
N TYR A 196 8.96 9.18 -23.32
CA TYR A 196 10.40 9.08 -23.03
C TYR A 196 11.13 10.40 -23.34
N ALA A 197 10.79 11.05 -24.45
CA ALA A 197 11.38 12.34 -24.79
C ALA A 197 11.02 13.42 -23.75
N GLU A 198 9.79 13.45 -23.28
CA GLU A 198 9.35 14.37 -22.23
C GLU A 198 9.99 14.04 -20.87
N GLY A 199 10.07 12.77 -20.51
CA GLY A 199 10.76 12.32 -19.31
C GLY A 199 12.24 12.73 -19.30
N LYS A 200 12.93 12.60 -20.42
CA LYS A 200 14.33 13.03 -20.57
C LYS A 200 14.48 14.54 -20.34
N LYS A 201 13.62 15.37 -20.93
CA LYS A 201 13.64 16.84 -20.70
C LYS A 201 13.45 17.22 -19.23
N ARG A 202 12.63 16.47 -18.48
CA ARG A 202 12.42 16.72 -17.05
C ARG A 202 13.62 16.29 -16.20
N TYR A 203 14.32 15.24 -16.62
CA TYR A 203 15.48 14.73 -15.90
C TYR A 203 16.73 15.61 -16.10
N GLU A 204 16.84 16.30 -17.23
CA GLU A 204 17.95 17.19 -17.57
C GLU A 204 17.81 18.60 -16.97
N ARG A 205 16.70 18.92 -16.26
CA ARG A 205 16.48 20.16 -15.51
C ARG A 205 16.90 20.04 -14.06
#